data_d82f823bc0a5497b74d59987b142b603
#
_entry.id   d82f823bc0a5497b74d59987b142b603
#
_cell.length_a   1.000
_cell.length_b   1.000
_cell.length_c   1.000
_cell.angle_alpha   90.00
_cell.angle_beta   90.00
_cell.angle_gamma   90.00
#
_symmetry.space_group_name_H-M   'P 1'
#
loop_
_entity.id
_entity.type
_entity.pdbx_description
1 polymer ?
#
loop_
_entity_poly.entity_id
_entity_poly.type
_entity_poly.pdbx_seq_one_letter_code
_entity_poly.pdbx_strand_id
1 'polypeptide(L)'
;ELFIPMGMLDHSQAVEVFLEQATALAEGGADVLWIETMSSTEEVAAATEAAKTTGLPVCATLSFDTARCSMMGVTPGDFAQFAVDIELDMLGSNCGIGPAELLDSTQGIVDSGIALPVVAKGNCGIPQYKDGAIHFHGSPELMAQYALFARDVGATIIGGCCGTTPEHVAAMVNALKTTAPRPFDAQAMTEALGTPWANLPTQEEQSA
;
A
#
# COMPACT_ATOMS: atom_id res chain seq x y z
N GLU A 1 -3.98 -16.63 -13.65
CA GLU A 1 -4.68 -16.16 -14.86
C GLU A 1 -5.04 -14.69 -14.71
N LEU A 2 -5.31 -14.00 -15.81
CA LEU A 2 -5.74 -12.61 -15.81
C LEU A 2 -7.26 -12.53 -15.97
N PHE A 3 -7.86 -11.48 -15.40
CA PHE A 3 -9.27 -11.16 -15.55
C PHE A 3 -9.63 -10.77 -16.98
N ILE A 4 -10.87 -11.01 -17.37
CA ILE A 4 -11.45 -10.51 -18.63
C ILE A 4 -11.39 -8.96 -18.62
N PRO A 5 -11.01 -8.30 -19.73
CA PRO A 5 -10.76 -8.84 -21.07
C PRO A 5 -9.32 -9.26 -21.37
N MET A 6 -8.37 -9.08 -20.46
CA MET A 6 -6.95 -9.40 -20.70
C MET A 6 -6.64 -10.89 -20.54
N GLY A 7 -7.49 -11.64 -19.85
CA GLY A 7 -7.41 -13.07 -19.67
C GLY A 7 -8.79 -13.72 -19.81
N MET A 8 -8.93 -14.88 -19.20
CA MET A 8 -10.17 -15.68 -19.28
C MET A 8 -10.87 -15.87 -17.91
N LEU A 9 -10.28 -15.30 -16.84
CA LEU A 9 -10.84 -15.43 -15.50
C LEU A 9 -12.05 -14.51 -15.34
N ASP A 10 -13.22 -15.06 -15.11
CA ASP A 10 -14.39 -14.28 -14.74
C ASP A 10 -14.49 -14.07 -13.23
N HIS A 11 -15.37 -13.16 -12.81
CA HIS A 11 -15.52 -12.79 -11.41
C HIS A 11 -15.88 -14.00 -10.51
N SER A 12 -16.82 -14.83 -10.94
CA SER A 12 -17.26 -15.98 -10.14
C SER A 12 -16.16 -17.02 -9.94
N GLN A 13 -15.39 -17.29 -10.97
CA GLN A 13 -14.22 -18.17 -10.89
C GLN A 13 -13.15 -17.60 -9.95
N ALA A 14 -12.91 -16.31 -9.99
CA ALA A 14 -11.98 -15.64 -9.09
C ALA A 14 -12.44 -15.74 -7.64
N VAL A 15 -13.72 -15.50 -7.36
CA VAL A 15 -14.30 -15.67 -6.01
C VAL A 15 -14.07 -17.08 -5.50
N GLU A 16 -14.31 -18.12 -6.31
CA GLU A 16 -14.08 -19.52 -5.91
C GLU A 16 -12.62 -19.78 -5.52
N VAL A 17 -11.66 -19.23 -6.28
CA VAL A 17 -10.22 -19.39 -6.01
C VAL A 17 -9.84 -18.68 -4.70
N PHE A 18 -10.29 -17.45 -4.48
CA PHE A 18 -10.01 -16.71 -3.25
C PHE A 18 -10.71 -17.32 -2.03
N LEU A 19 -11.88 -17.93 -2.22
CA LEU A 19 -12.65 -18.54 -1.15
C LEU A 19 -11.91 -19.71 -0.49
N GLU A 20 -11.22 -20.53 -1.26
CA GLU A 20 -10.40 -21.63 -0.73
C GLU A 20 -9.36 -21.10 0.26
N GLN A 21 -8.61 -20.08 -0.13
CA GLN A 21 -7.58 -19.47 0.72
C GLN A 21 -8.19 -18.74 1.93
N ALA A 22 -9.24 -17.93 1.72
CA ALA A 22 -9.90 -17.19 2.78
C ALA A 22 -10.45 -18.11 3.87
N THR A 23 -11.09 -19.23 3.47
CA THR A 23 -11.62 -20.24 4.39
C THR A 23 -10.49 -20.89 5.20
N ALA A 24 -9.42 -21.32 4.54
CA ALA A 24 -8.28 -21.95 5.21
C ALA A 24 -7.58 -21.01 6.22
N LEU A 25 -7.46 -19.72 5.89
CA LEU A 25 -6.91 -18.72 6.81
C LEU A 25 -7.81 -18.51 8.03
N ALA A 26 -9.12 -18.41 7.83
CA ALA A 26 -10.09 -18.27 8.92
C ALA A 26 -10.10 -19.52 9.84
N GLU A 27 -10.11 -20.72 9.27
CA GLU A 27 -10.00 -21.97 10.02
C GLU A 27 -8.66 -22.10 10.76
N GLY A 28 -7.59 -21.51 10.22
CA GLY A 28 -6.28 -21.43 10.84
C GLY A 28 -6.20 -20.43 12.00
N GLY A 29 -7.25 -19.66 12.26
CA GLY A 29 -7.35 -18.73 13.39
C GLY A 29 -6.87 -17.31 13.06
N ALA A 30 -6.97 -16.86 11.81
CA ALA A 30 -6.71 -15.47 11.45
C ALA A 30 -7.76 -14.55 12.11
N ASP A 31 -7.32 -13.39 12.59
CA ASP A 31 -8.19 -12.34 13.15
C ASP A 31 -8.67 -11.34 12.09
N VAL A 32 -7.96 -11.26 10.96
CA VAL A 32 -8.23 -10.35 9.85
C VAL A 32 -7.77 -11.01 8.54
N LEU A 33 -8.50 -10.80 7.45
CA LEU A 33 -8.05 -11.21 6.12
C LEU A 33 -7.47 -10.01 5.39
N TRP A 34 -6.24 -10.16 4.91
CA TRP A 34 -5.47 -9.08 4.29
C TRP A 34 -5.20 -9.40 2.83
N ILE A 35 -5.85 -8.66 1.92
CA ILE A 35 -5.71 -8.73 0.48
C ILE A 35 -4.60 -7.74 0.08
N GLU A 36 -3.42 -8.23 -0.30
CA GLU A 36 -2.22 -7.41 -0.42
C GLU A 36 -1.67 -7.33 -1.85
N THR A 37 -1.18 -6.15 -2.23
CA THR A 37 -0.45 -5.89 -3.49
C THR A 37 -1.31 -6.12 -4.73
N MET A 38 -2.57 -5.72 -4.66
CA MET A 38 -3.46 -5.79 -5.79
C MET A 38 -3.20 -4.63 -6.77
N SER A 39 -3.63 -4.79 -8.01
CA SER A 39 -3.46 -3.79 -9.08
C SER A 39 -4.77 -3.33 -9.72
N SER A 40 -5.85 -4.09 -9.53
CA SER A 40 -7.17 -3.77 -10.09
C SER A 40 -8.29 -3.87 -9.07
N THR A 41 -9.35 -3.10 -9.29
CA THR A 41 -10.56 -3.11 -8.48
C THR A 41 -11.35 -4.41 -8.64
N GLU A 42 -11.31 -5.02 -9.82
CA GLU A 42 -11.99 -6.28 -10.11
C GLU A 42 -11.43 -7.43 -9.27
N GLU A 43 -10.11 -7.48 -9.15
CA GLU A 43 -9.43 -8.49 -8.34
C GLU A 43 -9.71 -8.29 -6.85
N VAL A 44 -9.65 -7.04 -6.37
CA VAL A 44 -10.02 -6.70 -4.99
C VAL A 44 -11.48 -7.04 -4.71
N ALA A 45 -12.40 -6.77 -5.64
CA ALA A 45 -13.82 -7.10 -5.48
C ALA A 45 -14.03 -8.60 -5.26
N ALA A 46 -13.45 -9.43 -6.13
CA ALA A 46 -13.58 -10.90 -6.03
C ALA A 46 -12.97 -11.44 -4.73
N ALA A 47 -11.77 -10.97 -4.38
CA ALA A 47 -11.11 -11.38 -3.14
C ALA A 47 -11.88 -10.93 -1.88
N THR A 48 -12.45 -9.72 -1.91
CA THR A 48 -13.27 -9.18 -0.80
C THR A 48 -14.57 -9.95 -0.64
N GLU A 49 -15.26 -10.26 -1.75
CA GLU A 49 -16.48 -11.07 -1.72
C GLU A 49 -16.22 -12.43 -1.07
N ALA A 50 -15.15 -13.11 -1.48
CA ALA A 50 -14.74 -14.37 -0.89
C ALA A 50 -14.39 -14.23 0.60
N ALA A 51 -13.57 -13.22 0.95
CA ALA A 51 -13.12 -12.99 2.33
C ALA A 51 -14.28 -12.70 3.29
N LYS A 52 -15.26 -11.90 2.87
CA LYS A 52 -16.44 -11.54 3.67
C LYS A 52 -17.30 -12.74 4.09
N THR A 53 -17.26 -13.86 3.35
CA THR A 53 -17.98 -15.07 3.73
C THR A 53 -17.51 -15.67 5.06
N THR A 54 -16.29 -15.37 5.47
CA THR A 54 -15.71 -15.84 6.74
C THR A 54 -16.20 -15.08 7.96
N GLY A 55 -16.78 -13.89 7.77
CA GLY A 55 -17.20 -12.99 8.86
C GLY A 55 -16.06 -12.24 9.55
N LEU A 56 -14.82 -12.39 9.07
CA LEU A 56 -13.65 -11.65 9.58
C LEU A 56 -13.56 -10.25 8.94
N PRO A 57 -12.95 -9.28 9.63
CA PRO A 57 -12.60 -8.00 9.03
C PRO A 57 -11.69 -8.16 7.81
N VAL A 58 -11.90 -7.34 6.78
CA VAL A 58 -11.17 -7.40 5.52
C VAL A 58 -10.40 -6.10 5.27
N CYS A 59 -9.10 -6.25 5.03
CA CYS A 59 -8.22 -5.17 4.59
C CYS A 59 -7.80 -5.40 3.14
N ALA A 60 -7.73 -4.34 2.33
CA ALA A 60 -7.11 -4.42 1.00
C ALA A 60 -6.08 -3.31 0.77
N THR A 61 -4.97 -3.65 0.12
CA THR A 61 -3.93 -2.70 -0.27
C THR A 61 -3.56 -2.86 -1.74
N LEU A 62 -3.39 -1.71 -2.42
CA LEU A 62 -2.89 -1.62 -3.78
C LEU A 62 -1.44 -1.13 -3.81
N SER A 63 -0.75 -1.44 -4.89
CA SER A 63 0.53 -0.83 -5.26
C SER A 63 0.28 0.28 -6.29
N PHE A 64 0.72 1.52 -5.98
CA PHE A 64 0.57 2.70 -6.83
C PHE A 64 1.93 3.12 -7.40
N ASP A 65 2.50 2.29 -8.26
CA ASP A 65 3.86 2.42 -8.78
C ASP A 65 3.94 2.97 -10.21
N THR A 66 2.79 3.31 -10.80
CA THR A 66 2.67 3.79 -12.17
C THR A 66 2.07 5.21 -12.19
N ALA A 67 2.90 6.23 -12.10
CA ALA A 67 2.49 7.63 -12.16
C ALA A 67 1.30 7.96 -11.21
N ARG A 68 1.43 7.59 -9.94
CA ARG A 68 0.40 7.73 -8.87
C ARG A 68 -0.83 6.84 -9.05
N CYS A 69 -0.78 5.89 -9.96
CA CYS A 69 -1.86 4.93 -10.17
C CYS A 69 -1.34 3.52 -9.95
N SER A 70 -2.27 2.58 -9.76
CA SER A 70 -1.94 1.16 -9.89
C SER A 70 -1.59 0.85 -11.36
N MET A 71 -1.05 -0.34 -11.61
CA MET A 71 -0.76 -0.81 -12.97
C MET A 71 -1.99 -0.76 -13.89
N MET A 72 -3.19 -0.87 -13.34
CA MET A 72 -4.46 -0.82 -14.08
C MET A 72 -5.08 0.58 -14.12
N GLY A 73 -4.36 1.61 -13.68
CA GLY A 73 -4.79 3.01 -13.76
C GLY A 73 -5.70 3.47 -12.62
N VAL A 74 -5.86 2.68 -11.56
CA VAL A 74 -6.65 3.06 -10.39
C VAL A 74 -5.89 4.12 -9.59
N THR A 75 -6.50 5.28 -9.36
CA THR A 75 -5.93 6.31 -8.49
C THR A 75 -6.15 6.00 -7.00
N PRO A 76 -5.36 6.56 -6.07
CA PRO A 76 -5.61 6.43 -4.63
C PRO A 76 -7.01 6.88 -4.21
N GLY A 77 -7.51 7.98 -4.78
CA GLY A 77 -8.86 8.49 -4.50
C GLY A 77 -9.97 7.57 -5.02
N ASP A 78 -9.82 7.03 -6.24
CA ASP A 78 -10.78 6.07 -6.79
C ASP A 78 -10.81 4.78 -5.96
N PHE A 79 -9.64 4.31 -5.52
CA PHE A 79 -9.57 3.15 -4.64
C PHE A 79 -10.22 3.41 -3.28
N ALA A 80 -10.05 4.61 -2.73
CA ALA A 80 -10.68 4.99 -1.48
C ALA A 80 -12.22 4.94 -1.57
N GLN A 81 -12.79 5.51 -2.64
CA GLN A 81 -14.24 5.45 -2.87
C GLN A 81 -14.71 4.00 -3.10
N PHE A 82 -13.98 3.26 -3.91
CA PHE A 82 -14.29 1.86 -4.18
C PHE A 82 -14.28 1.00 -2.90
N ALA A 83 -13.32 1.23 -1.99
CA ALA A 83 -13.23 0.52 -0.71
C ALA A 83 -14.48 0.73 0.17
N VAL A 84 -15.04 1.95 0.14
CA VAL A 84 -16.30 2.26 0.81
C VAL A 84 -17.47 1.52 0.14
N ASP A 85 -17.52 1.55 -1.20
CA ASP A 85 -18.61 0.94 -1.97
C ASP A 85 -18.70 -0.58 -1.77
N ILE A 86 -17.57 -1.26 -1.63
CA ILE A 86 -17.49 -2.70 -1.35
C ILE A 86 -17.40 -3.02 0.15
N GLU A 87 -17.54 -1.99 1.01
CA GLU A 87 -17.55 -2.11 2.47
C GLU A 87 -16.30 -2.83 3.04
N LEU A 88 -15.09 -2.41 2.64
CA LEU A 88 -13.86 -2.82 3.31
C LEU A 88 -13.81 -2.25 4.73
N ASP A 89 -13.18 -2.97 5.66
CA ASP A 89 -12.94 -2.49 7.01
C ASP A 89 -11.68 -1.60 7.10
N MET A 90 -10.71 -1.81 6.21
CA MET A 90 -9.44 -1.09 6.13
C MET A 90 -8.94 -1.07 4.69
N LEU A 91 -8.21 -0.03 4.31
CA LEU A 91 -7.58 0.04 2.99
C LEU A 91 -6.23 0.74 3.06
N GLY A 92 -5.45 0.66 2.00
CA GLY A 92 -4.22 1.44 1.93
C GLY A 92 -3.32 1.12 0.75
N SER A 93 -2.06 1.45 0.94
CA SER A 93 -1.01 1.26 -0.05
C SER A 93 0.12 0.39 0.51
N ASN A 94 0.67 -0.48 -0.33
CA ASN A 94 1.86 -1.25 0.02
C ASN A 94 2.81 -1.38 -1.18
N CYS A 95 4.05 -1.77 -0.91
CA CYS A 95 5.08 -2.01 -1.93
C CYS A 95 5.44 -0.75 -2.73
N GLY A 96 5.33 -0.79 -4.05
CA GLY A 96 5.64 0.32 -4.94
C GLY A 96 7.14 0.61 -5.08
N ILE A 97 7.47 1.82 -5.48
CA ILE A 97 8.84 2.24 -5.80
C ILE A 97 9.66 2.48 -4.52
N GLY A 98 9.05 3.11 -3.50
CA GLY A 98 9.77 3.41 -2.25
C GLY A 98 8.93 4.20 -1.26
N PRO A 99 9.54 4.61 -0.12
CA PRO A 99 8.82 5.25 0.96
C PRO A 99 8.14 6.57 0.59
N ALA A 100 8.80 7.42 -0.18
CA ALA A 100 8.25 8.71 -0.59
C ALA A 100 7.01 8.56 -1.50
N GLU A 101 7.10 7.68 -2.50
CA GLU A 101 6.01 7.39 -3.43
C GLU A 101 4.81 6.77 -2.71
N LEU A 102 5.07 5.87 -1.76
CA LEU A 102 4.01 5.27 -0.97
C LEU A 102 3.29 6.30 -0.10
N LEU A 103 4.01 7.26 0.49
CA LEU A 103 3.38 8.32 1.29
C LEU A 103 2.57 9.30 0.44
N ASP A 104 3.01 9.59 -0.78
CA ASP A 104 2.24 10.36 -1.75
C ASP A 104 0.91 9.68 -2.09
N SER A 105 0.92 8.37 -2.32
CA SER A 105 -0.28 7.57 -2.55
C SER A 105 -1.16 7.49 -1.29
N THR A 106 -0.56 7.33 -0.12
CA THR A 106 -1.27 7.32 1.18
C THR A 106 -1.98 8.65 1.42
N GLN A 107 -1.32 9.77 1.12
CA GLN A 107 -1.93 11.09 1.20
C GLN A 107 -3.15 11.19 0.28
N GLY A 108 -3.05 10.71 -0.96
CA GLY A 108 -4.18 10.72 -1.89
C GLY A 108 -5.39 9.91 -1.38
N ILE A 109 -5.16 8.83 -0.63
CA ILE A 109 -6.23 8.09 0.04
C ILE A 109 -6.84 8.93 1.17
N VAL A 110 -6.01 9.50 2.04
CA VAL A 110 -6.47 10.31 3.20
C VAL A 110 -7.22 11.56 2.74
N ASP A 111 -6.75 12.22 1.69
CA ASP A 111 -7.37 13.43 1.12
C ASP A 111 -8.77 13.18 0.53
N SER A 112 -9.13 11.92 0.25
CA SER A 112 -10.50 11.56 -0.15
C SER A 112 -11.53 11.74 0.98
N GLY A 113 -11.06 11.91 2.22
CA GLY A 113 -11.93 12.17 3.39
C GLY A 113 -12.68 10.94 3.91
N ILE A 114 -12.29 9.73 3.52
CA ILE A 114 -12.90 8.50 4.04
C ILE A 114 -12.61 8.31 5.53
N ALA A 115 -13.50 7.63 6.23
CA ALA A 115 -13.39 7.36 7.67
C ALA A 115 -12.74 6.00 8.00
N LEU A 116 -12.30 5.23 6.99
CA LEU A 116 -11.69 3.92 7.19
C LEU A 116 -10.24 4.05 7.69
N PRO A 117 -9.76 3.10 8.50
CA PRO A 117 -8.34 2.99 8.84
C PRO A 117 -7.47 2.86 7.59
N VAL A 118 -6.44 3.70 7.48
CA VAL A 118 -5.54 3.73 6.32
C VAL A 118 -4.23 3.02 6.64
N VAL A 119 -3.82 2.16 5.73
CA VAL A 119 -2.60 1.36 5.80
C VAL A 119 -1.50 2.00 4.95
N ALA A 120 -0.28 2.08 5.52
CA ALA A 120 0.95 2.43 4.81
C ALA A 120 2.02 1.37 5.08
N LYS A 121 2.40 0.58 4.05
CA LYS A 121 3.44 -0.47 4.13
C LYS A 121 4.49 -0.28 3.02
N GLY A 122 5.48 0.57 3.27
CA GLY A 122 6.52 0.94 2.30
C GLY A 122 7.64 -0.10 2.17
N ASN A 123 8.24 -0.15 0.98
CA ASN A 123 9.50 -0.86 0.76
C ASN A 123 10.64 -0.20 1.55
N CYS A 124 11.63 -0.99 1.95
CA CYS A 124 12.82 -0.50 2.62
C CYS A 124 13.79 0.19 1.63
N GLY A 125 13.41 1.39 1.18
CA GLY A 125 14.10 2.13 0.13
C GLY A 125 13.65 1.74 -1.29
N ILE A 126 14.30 2.34 -2.29
CA ILE A 126 14.02 2.09 -3.71
C ILE A 126 14.64 0.76 -4.12
N PRO A 127 13.89 -0.15 -4.79
CA PRO A 127 14.44 -1.41 -5.27
C PRO A 127 15.52 -1.17 -6.33
N GLN A 128 16.65 -1.87 -6.22
CA GLN A 128 17.76 -1.82 -7.16
C GLN A 128 18.05 -3.22 -7.69
N TYR A 129 18.03 -3.38 -9.02
CA TYR A 129 18.43 -4.65 -9.64
C TYR A 129 19.95 -4.69 -9.80
N LYS A 130 20.61 -5.64 -9.13
CA LYS A 130 22.05 -5.83 -9.17
C LYS A 130 22.39 -7.32 -9.05
N ASP A 131 23.35 -7.78 -9.83
CA ASP A 131 23.87 -9.17 -9.80
C ASP A 131 22.77 -10.25 -9.92
N GLY A 132 21.72 -10.00 -10.71
CA GLY A 132 20.61 -10.94 -10.93
C GLY A 132 19.53 -10.96 -9.83
N ALA A 133 19.60 -10.06 -8.85
CA ALA A 133 18.64 -9.97 -7.76
C ALA A 133 18.19 -8.53 -7.47
N ILE A 134 17.04 -8.39 -6.81
CA ILE A 134 16.56 -7.10 -6.31
C ILE A 134 17.12 -6.89 -4.90
N HIS A 135 17.72 -5.72 -4.69
CA HIS A 135 18.28 -5.29 -3.43
C HIS A 135 17.56 -4.03 -2.93
N PHE A 136 17.38 -3.96 -1.62
CA PHE A 136 16.84 -2.80 -0.92
C PHE A 136 17.90 -2.28 0.05
N HIS A 137 18.15 -0.97 0.03
CA HIS A 137 19.25 -0.35 0.77
C HIS A 137 18.78 0.71 1.79
N GLY A 138 17.49 0.73 2.12
CA GLY A 138 16.98 1.59 3.17
C GLY A 138 17.54 1.16 4.53
N SER A 139 17.90 2.13 5.37
CA SER A 139 18.35 1.85 6.73
C SER A 139 17.18 1.81 7.71
N PRO A 140 17.36 1.24 8.92
CA PRO A 140 16.37 1.34 9.99
C PRO A 140 15.97 2.79 10.32
N GLU A 141 16.91 3.75 10.21
CA GLU A 141 16.68 5.17 10.43
C GLU A 141 15.78 5.78 9.35
N LEU A 142 15.98 5.38 8.08
CA LEU A 142 15.09 5.79 6.97
C LEU A 142 13.66 5.31 7.22
N MET A 143 13.50 4.05 7.60
CA MET A 143 12.18 3.49 7.88
C MET A 143 11.53 4.08 9.14
N ALA A 144 12.33 4.48 10.12
CA ALA A 144 11.86 5.23 11.29
C ALA A 144 11.29 6.60 10.89
N GLN A 145 11.98 7.34 10.01
CA GLN A 145 11.48 8.62 9.46
C GLN A 145 10.22 8.41 8.62
N TYR A 146 10.23 7.41 7.73
CA TYR A 146 9.04 7.02 6.96
C TYR A 146 7.84 6.78 7.88
N ALA A 147 7.99 6.04 8.98
CA ALA A 147 6.89 5.74 9.88
C ALA A 147 6.29 7.01 10.55
N LEU A 148 7.14 7.98 10.89
CA LEU A 148 6.68 9.26 11.43
C LEU A 148 5.85 10.03 10.40
N PHE A 149 6.32 10.15 9.16
CA PHE A 149 5.56 10.80 8.09
C PHE A 149 4.28 10.02 7.73
N ALA A 150 4.30 8.69 7.74
CA ALA A 150 3.12 7.87 7.52
C ALA A 150 2.02 8.14 8.55
N ARG A 151 2.38 8.24 9.85
CA ARG A 151 1.47 8.65 10.89
C ARG A 151 0.97 10.08 10.70
N ASP A 152 1.89 11.00 10.41
CA ASP A 152 1.59 12.44 10.32
C ASP A 152 0.70 12.75 9.10
N VAL A 153 0.75 11.95 8.02
CA VAL A 153 -0.17 12.04 6.87
C VAL A 153 -1.55 11.45 7.17
N GLY A 154 -1.68 10.62 8.23
CA GLY A 154 -2.95 10.05 8.67
C GLY A 154 -3.07 8.53 8.56
N ALA A 155 -2.00 7.81 8.22
CA ALA A 155 -2.02 6.35 8.30
C ALA A 155 -2.15 5.88 9.75
N THR A 156 -3.02 4.90 9.97
CA THR A 156 -3.29 4.31 11.28
C THR A 156 -2.63 2.94 11.46
N ILE A 157 -2.34 2.26 10.35
CA ILE A 157 -1.63 0.99 10.32
C ILE A 157 -0.36 1.20 9.52
N ILE A 158 0.81 1.07 10.17
CA ILE A 158 2.10 1.41 9.60
C ILE A 158 3.02 0.21 9.66
N GLY A 159 3.65 -0.12 8.55
CA GLY A 159 4.56 -1.23 8.45
C GLY A 159 5.54 -1.11 7.29
N GLY A 160 6.26 -2.18 7.07
CA GLY A 160 7.15 -2.32 5.92
C GLY A 160 6.69 -3.39 4.95
N CYS A 161 7.23 -3.36 3.74
CA CYS A 161 7.04 -4.37 2.72
C CYS A 161 8.40 -4.94 2.29
N CYS A 162 8.72 -4.98 1.00
CA CYS A 162 9.95 -5.59 0.50
C CYS A 162 11.22 -4.97 1.11
N GLY A 163 12.18 -5.82 1.46
CA GLY A 163 13.44 -5.43 2.08
C GLY A 163 13.39 -5.08 3.58
N THR A 164 12.20 -5.03 4.18
CA THR A 164 12.05 -4.72 5.61
C THR A 164 12.41 -5.93 6.47
N THR A 165 13.22 -5.69 7.49
CA THR A 165 13.65 -6.67 8.48
C THR A 165 13.09 -6.34 9.87
N PRO A 166 13.22 -7.23 10.88
CA PRO A 166 12.81 -6.93 12.26
C PRO A 166 13.46 -5.67 12.84
N GLU A 167 14.69 -5.35 12.47
CA GLU A 167 15.41 -4.14 12.93
C GLU A 167 14.73 -2.87 12.42
N HIS A 168 14.27 -2.87 11.17
CA HIS A 168 13.50 -1.76 10.61
C HIS A 168 12.18 -1.57 11.35
N VAL A 169 11.45 -2.66 11.62
CA VAL A 169 10.20 -2.61 12.39
C VAL A 169 10.44 -2.08 13.79
N ALA A 170 11.50 -2.53 14.47
CA ALA A 170 11.86 -2.05 15.80
C ALA A 170 12.17 -0.54 15.80
N ALA A 171 12.88 -0.04 14.78
CA ALA A 171 13.18 1.38 14.63
C ALA A 171 11.91 2.21 14.38
N MET A 172 11.00 1.77 13.50
CA MET A 172 9.69 2.39 13.28
C MET A 172 8.89 2.48 14.57
N VAL A 173 8.74 1.38 15.30
CA VAL A 173 7.99 1.34 16.57
C VAL A 173 8.60 2.28 17.60
N ASN A 174 9.93 2.29 17.74
CA ASN A 174 10.59 3.18 18.67
C ASN A 174 10.37 4.65 18.32
N ALA A 175 10.50 5.03 17.05
CA ALA A 175 10.25 6.39 16.58
C ALA A 175 8.81 6.84 16.86
N LEU A 176 7.83 6.01 16.55
CA LEU A 176 6.41 6.29 16.78
C LEU A 176 6.08 6.45 18.28
N LYS A 177 6.73 5.69 19.16
CA LYS A 177 6.54 5.78 20.61
C LYS A 177 7.19 7.03 21.24
N THR A 178 8.31 7.48 20.69
CA THR A 178 9.15 8.53 21.28
C THR A 178 8.91 9.92 20.69
N THR A 179 8.26 9.99 19.51
CA THR A 179 8.01 11.26 18.81
C THR A 179 6.51 11.55 18.73
N ALA A 180 6.12 12.71 19.21
CA ALA A 180 4.71 13.15 19.16
C ALA A 180 4.26 13.40 17.70
N PRO A 181 2.97 13.16 17.37
CA PRO A 181 2.40 13.52 16.07
C PRO A 181 2.56 15.00 15.75
N ARG A 182 2.72 15.31 14.47
CA ARG A 182 2.83 16.67 13.93
C ARG A 182 1.92 16.82 12.71
N PRO A 183 1.56 18.04 12.32
CA PRO A 183 0.99 18.27 11.00
C PRO A 183 1.94 17.73 9.92
N PHE A 184 1.36 17.09 8.91
CA PHE A 184 2.15 16.56 7.78
C PHE A 184 2.82 17.70 7.02
N ASP A 185 4.09 17.53 6.72
CA ASP A 185 4.94 18.47 5.97
C ASP A 185 5.55 17.72 4.77
N ALA A 186 4.97 17.96 3.59
CA ALA A 186 5.40 17.33 2.35
C ALA A 186 6.82 17.74 1.92
N GLN A 187 7.25 18.96 2.24
CA GLN A 187 8.60 19.39 1.94
C GLN A 187 9.61 18.66 2.81
N ALA A 188 9.37 18.59 4.11
CA ALA A 188 10.23 17.86 5.04
C ALA A 188 10.27 16.35 4.70
N MET A 189 9.15 15.75 4.26
CA MET A 189 9.10 14.39 3.77
C MET A 189 9.99 14.20 2.53
N THR A 190 9.89 15.09 1.57
CA THR A 190 10.72 15.05 0.34
C THR A 190 12.21 15.20 0.66
N GLU A 191 12.58 16.08 1.59
CA GLU A 191 13.97 16.26 2.02
C GLU A 191 14.53 15.00 2.71
N ALA A 192 13.69 14.30 3.48
CA ALA A 192 14.11 13.14 4.25
C ALA A 192 14.09 11.81 3.46
N LEU A 193 13.10 11.61 2.60
CA LEU A 193 12.83 10.32 1.93
C LEU A 193 13.07 10.36 0.41
N GLY A 194 13.30 11.54 -0.15
CA GLY A 194 13.42 11.77 -1.59
C GLY A 194 12.11 12.27 -2.23
N THR A 195 12.24 12.76 -3.44
CA THR A 195 11.10 13.24 -4.23
C THR A 195 10.34 12.06 -4.82
N PRO A 196 9.01 11.95 -4.62
CA PRO A 196 8.20 10.95 -5.32
C PRO A 196 8.39 11.06 -6.84
N TRP A 197 8.52 9.94 -7.53
CA TRP A 197 8.77 9.95 -8.99
C TRP A 197 7.66 10.65 -9.78
N ALA A 198 6.43 10.54 -9.30
CA ALA A 198 5.30 11.26 -9.90
C ALA A 198 5.43 12.79 -9.85
N ASN A 199 6.28 13.31 -8.96
CA ASN A 199 6.53 14.75 -8.81
C ASN A 199 7.86 15.19 -9.44
N LEU A 200 8.59 14.27 -10.11
CA LEU A 200 9.79 14.65 -10.86
C LEU A 200 9.39 15.38 -12.15
N PRO A 201 10.19 16.37 -12.58
CA PRO A 201 9.98 17.04 -13.86
C PRO A 201 9.98 16.05 -15.02
N THR A 202 9.08 16.21 -15.97
CA THR A 202 9.08 15.44 -17.22
C THR A 202 10.35 15.69 -18.04
N GLN A 203 10.65 14.81 -18.99
CA GLN A 203 11.81 15.02 -19.88
C GLN A 203 11.71 16.33 -20.67
N GLU A 204 10.50 16.78 -21.02
CA GLU A 204 10.27 18.05 -21.71
C GLU A 204 10.59 19.23 -20.80
N GLU A 205 10.18 19.20 -19.54
CA GLU A 205 10.47 20.24 -18.55
C GLU A 205 11.96 20.31 -18.16
N GLN A 206 12.68 19.16 -18.21
CA GLN A 206 14.12 19.10 -17.96
C GLN A 206 14.95 19.62 -19.15
N SER A 207 14.36 19.72 -20.33
CA SER A 207 15.02 20.13 -21.57
C SER A 207 14.76 21.59 -21.94
N ALA A 208 13.94 22.31 -21.18
CA ALA A 208 13.59 23.71 -21.36
C ALA A 208 14.45 24.62 -20.47
#